data_dbf8ab9a30239b085f2e35849b6268b2
#
_entry.id   dbf8ab9a30239b085f2e35849b6268b2
#
_cell.length_a   1.000
_cell.length_b   1.000
_cell.length_c   1.000
_cell.angle_alpha   90.00
_cell.angle_beta   90.00
_cell.angle_gamma   90.00
#
_symmetry.space_group_name_H-M   'P 1'
#
loop_
_entity.id
_entity.type
_entity.pdbx_description
1 polymer ?
#
loop_
_entity_poly.entity_id
_entity_poly.type
_entity_poly.pdbx_seq_one_letter_code
_entity_poly.pdbx_strand_id
1 'polypeptide(L)'
;MNYSQIISQEHKALFIIAIDQSGSMQSPFHRHTITAKKCEIASSVASALIDELVMHSQQAHRLNDPCPYCDIAVLGYSQNEVYPLLHPGAVVLPITALNRDATPHYTRAAVYINSQNHPEFVLESIKEWVKPRTGGSTPITDTVNIISDIVNEWCSNSANQDSFPPIIFNITDSIDESEYTGSLIERLELLKNIGTNNGRTLVFNICIDANPIEDRFYFPRLEDIPEAHPIYALARSSSTIPERFVPWAKIFNPEATTECRALCYNSAILQLIPLLNISVNW
;
A
#
# COMPACT_ATOMS: atom_id res chain seq x y z
N MET A 1 -2.22 -10.12 20.23
CA MET A 1 -1.72 -8.82 19.77
C MET A 1 -2.92 -7.99 19.41
N ASN A 2 -3.05 -6.79 19.95
CA ASN A 2 -4.37 -6.16 19.97
C ASN A 2 -4.58 -5.10 18.88
N TYR A 3 -3.53 -4.64 18.20
CA TYR A 3 -3.59 -3.52 17.24
C TYR A 3 -4.54 -2.40 17.72
N SER A 4 -4.52 -2.13 19.03
CA SER A 4 -5.49 -1.28 19.70
C SER A 4 -5.00 0.17 19.82
N GLN A 5 -3.68 0.40 19.63
CA GLN A 5 -3.10 1.72 19.75
C GLN A 5 -3.70 2.67 18.71
N ILE A 6 -4.07 3.86 19.15
CA ILE A 6 -4.50 4.93 18.26
C ILE A 6 -3.24 5.62 17.72
N ILE A 7 -3.20 5.81 16.41
CA ILE A 7 -2.11 6.53 15.77
C ILE A 7 -2.26 8.02 16.09
N SER A 8 -1.21 8.58 16.67
CA SER A 8 -1.19 9.97 17.16
C SER A 8 0.24 10.54 17.10
N GLN A 9 0.42 11.78 17.51
CA GLN A 9 1.74 12.39 17.64
C GLN A 9 2.63 11.66 18.67
N GLU A 10 2.04 11.11 19.72
CA GLU A 10 2.74 10.39 20.79
C GLU A 10 3.02 8.93 20.39
N HIS A 11 2.12 8.34 19.61
CA HIS A 11 2.20 6.97 19.14
C HIS A 11 2.11 6.94 17.62
N LYS A 12 3.20 7.30 16.97
CA LYS A 12 3.29 7.37 15.52
C LYS A 12 3.10 5.99 14.87
N ALA A 13 2.77 5.98 13.59
CA ALA A 13 2.90 4.80 12.75
C ALA A 13 4.02 4.97 11.72
N LEU A 14 4.54 3.87 11.21
CA LEU A 14 5.38 3.86 10.01
C LEU A 14 4.56 3.33 8.84
N PHE A 15 4.44 4.14 7.79
CA PHE A 15 3.87 3.72 6.52
C PHE A 15 4.99 3.52 5.49
N ILE A 16 5.02 2.34 4.86
CA ILE A 16 5.94 2.05 3.76
C ILE A 16 5.11 1.77 2.52
N ILE A 17 5.38 2.50 1.44
CA ILE A 17 4.77 2.27 0.13
C ILE A 17 5.88 1.81 -0.80
N ALA A 18 5.86 0.53 -1.19
CA ALA A 18 6.78 -0.07 -2.13
C ALA A 18 6.10 -0.20 -3.50
N ILE A 19 6.74 0.29 -4.55
CA ILE A 19 6.15 0.39 -5.88
C ILE A 19 7.03 -0.36 -6.88
N ASP A 20 6.45 -1.36 -7.50
CA ASP A 20 7.05 -2.04 -8.62
C ASP A 20 7.19 -1.08 -9.80
N GLN A 21 8.42 -0.95 -10.28
CA GLN A 21 8.77 -0.14 -11.44
C GLN A 21 9.54 -0.99 -12.49
N SER A 22 9.34 -2.30 -12.47
CA SER A 22 9.93 -3.26 -13.41
C SER A 22 9.40 -3.10 -14.84
N GLY A 23 9.98 -3.84 -15.77
CA GLY A 23 9.62 -3.77 -17.18
C GLY A 23 8.18 -4.17 -17.49
N SER A 24 7.59 -5.11 -16.74
CA SER A 24 6.19 -5.56 -16.88
C SER A 24 5.20 -4.43 -16.64
N MET A 25 5.53 -3.48 -15.76
CA MET A 25 4.72 -2.30 -15.47
C MET A 25 4.54 -1.33 -16.66
N GLN A 26 5.26 -1.54 -17.76
CA GLN A 26 5.04 -0.85 -19.04
C GLN A 26 3.77 -1.31 -19.75
N SER A 27 3.28 -2.51 -19.44
CA SER A 27 2.13 -3.11 -20.10
C SER A 27 0.88 -2.27 -19.94
N PRO A 28 -0.02 -2.28 -20.96
CA PRO A 28 -1.28 -1.56 -20.86
C PRO A 28 -2.17 -2.17 -19.80
N PHE A 29 -2.83 -1.30 -19.06
CA PHE A 29 -3.92 -1.63 -18.18
C PHE A 29 -5.23 -1.23 -18.87
N HIS A 30 -6.06 -2.20 -19.20
CA HIS A 30 -7.33 -1.96 -19.86
C HIS A 30 -8.48 -2.25 -18.90
N ARG A 31 -9.21 -1.23 -18.55
CA ARG A 31 -10.43 -1.41 -17.76
C ARG A 31 -11.55 -0.50 -18.28
N HIS A 32 -12.59 -1.08 -18.79
CA HIS A 32 -13.71 -0.35 -19.44
C HIS A 32 -13.17 0.61 -20.50
N THR A 33 -13.30 1.91 -20.28
CA THR A 33 -12.84 2.97 -21.19
C THR A 33 -11.48 3.54 -20.81
N ILE A 34 -10.87 3.07 -19.72
CA ILE A 34 -9.54 3.55 -19.29
C ILE A 34 -8.48 2.71 -19.98
N THR A 35 -7.61 3.40 -20.70
CA THR A 35 -6.37 2.85 -21.22
C THR A 35 -5.22 3.63 -20.59
N ALA A 36 -4.46 2.98 -19.73
CA ALA A 36 -3.29 3.54 -19.07
C ALA A 36 -2.22 2.46 -18.98
N LYS A 37 -0.97 2.81 -18.66
CA LYS A 37 0.04 1.81 -18.30
C LYS A 37 -0.09 1.42 -16.84
N LYS A 38 0.29 0.20 -16.50
CA LYS A 38 0.29 -0.27 -15.10
C LYS A 38 1.10 0.65 -14.18
N CYS A 39 2.26 1.16 -14.63
CA CYS A 39 3.08 2.12 -13.87
C CYS A 39 2.36 3.46 -13.59
N GLU A 40 1.50 3.94 -14.51
CA GLU A 40 0.70 5.15 -14.30
C GLU A 40 -0.36 4.92 -13.23
N ILE A 41 -0.95 3.73 -13.26
CA ILE A 41 -1.91 3.31 -12.25
C ILE A 41 -1.23 3.18 -10.88
N ALA A 42 -0.09 2.47 -10.80
CA ALA A 42 0.66 2.31 -9.56
C ALA A 42 1.07 3.64 -8.93
N SER A 43 1.60 4.56 -9.75
CA SER A 43 1.95 5.91 -9.30
C SER A 43 0.75 6.71 -8.81
N SER A 44 -0.41 6.56 -9.47
CA SER A 44 -1.65 7.20 -9.03
C SER A 44 -2.14 6.66 -7.68
N VAL A 45 -2.08 5.34 -7.49
CA VAL A 45 -2.44 4.70 -6.21
C VAL A 45 -1.52 5.21 -5.10
N ALA A 46 -0.21 5.12 -5.32
CA ALA A 46 0.77 5.59 -4.34
C ALA A 46 0.59 7.07 -4.01
N SER A 47 0.40 7.91 -5.04
CA SER A 47 0.18 9.35 -4.86
C SER A 47 -1.09 9.63 -4.05
N ALA A 48 -2.18 8.90 -4.31
CA ALA A 48 -3.41 9.05 -3.54
C ALA A 48 -3.25 8.63 -2.06
N LEU A 49 -2.53 7.52 -1.82
CA LEU A 49 -2.20 7.07 -0.46
C LEU A 49 -1.37 8.13 0.30
N ILE A 50 -0.36 8.69 -0.35
CA ILE A 50 0.49 9.73 0.25
C ILE A 50 -0.33 10.99 0.52
N ASP A 51 -1.14 11.45 -0.45
CA ASP A 51 -1.94 12.67 -0.32
C ASP A 51 -2.92 12.57 0.84
N GLU A 52 -3.55 11.42 1.04
CA GLU A 52 -4.44 11.15 2.17
C GLU A 52 -3.70 11.25 3.50
N LEU A 53 -2.53 10.62 3.64
CA LEU A 53 -1.70 10.74 4.85
C LEU A 53 -1.32 12.19 5.14
N VAL A 54 -0.94 12.95 4.11
CA VAL A 54 -0.58 14.37 4.26
C VAL A 54 -1.80 15.22 4.64
N MET A 55 -2.96 14.99 4.01
CA MET A 55 -4.20 15.69 4.36
C MET A 55 -4.59 15.44 5.81
N HIS A 56 -4.51 14.20 6.28
CA HIS A 56 -4.76 13.89 7.69
C HIS A 56 -3.82 14.63 8.62
N SER A 57 -2.53 14.70 8.30
CA SER A 57 -1.56 15.48 9.07
C SER A 57 -1.94 16.96 9.16
N GLN A 58 -2.42 17.53 8.05
CA GLN A 58 -2.81 18.94 7.98
C GLN A 58 -4.14 19.23 8.71
N GLN A 59 -5.10 18.30 8.65
CA GLN A 59 -6.42 18.47 9.26
C GLN A 59 -6.42 18.26 10.78
N ALA A 60 -5.50 17.46 11.30
CA ALA A 60 -5.40 17.12 12.71
C ALA A 60 -5.08 18.30 13.63
N HIS A 61 -4.66 19.42 13.08
CA HIS A 61 -4.24 20.57 13.87
C HIS A 61 -5.13 21.80 13.68
N ARG A 62 -5.79 22.20 14.79
CA ARG A 62 -6.53 23.48 14.88
C ARG A 62 -5.64 24.72 14.89
N LEU A 63 -4.30 24.56 14.84
CA LEU A 63 -3.29 25.60 15.07
C LEU A 63 -2.31 25.80 13.89
N ASN A 64 -2.68 25.52 12.67
CA ASN A 64 -1.88 25.74 11.44
C ASN A 64 -0.60 24.90 11.30
N ASP A 65 -0.16 24.12 12.26
CA ASP A 65 1.02 23.26 12.13
C ASP A 65 0.62 21.80 11.82
N PRO A 66 1.21 21.15 10.80
CA PRO A 66 0.92 19.76 10.50
C PRO A 66 1.26 18.81 11.67
N CYS A 67 0.39 17.85 11.95
CA CYS A 67 0.60 16.86 13.01
C CYS A 67 1.56 15.76 12.57
N PRO A 68 2.68 15.51 13.29
CA PRO A 68 3.66 14.47 12.95
C PRO A 68 3.22 13.08 13.45
N TYR A 69 2.01 12.63 13.09
CA TYR A 69 1.41 11.38 13.57
C TYR A 69 1.99 10.12 12.90
N CYS A 70 2.74 10.26 11.83
CA CYS A 70 3.40 9.13 11.18
C CYS A 70 4.72 9.52 10.52
N ASP A 71 5.53 8.49 10.32
CA ASP A 71 6.68 8.51 9.44
C ASP A 71 6.34 7.74 8.15
N ILE A 72 6.94 8.13 7.03
CA ILE A 72 6.66 7.53 5.72
C ILE A 72 7.95 7.20 4.98
N ALA A 73 7.97 6.04 4.33
CA ALA A 73 8.96 5.66 3.34
C ALA A 73 8.25 5.30 2.03
N VAL A 74 8.70 5.86 0.91
CA VAL A 74 8.19 5.50 -0.41
C VAL A 74 9.34 5.02 -1.26
N LEU A 75 9.29 3.75 -1.66
CA LEU A 75 10.36 3.05 -2.35
C LEU A 75 9.91 2.63 -3.75
N GLY A 76 10.74 2.88 -4.74
CA GLY A 76 10.64 2.25 -6.05
C GLY A 76 11.63 1.11 -6.15
N TYR A 77 11.27 0.02 -6.82
CA TYR A 77 12.18 -1.08 -7.09
C TYR A 77 12.13 -1.53 -8.54
N SER A 78 13.32 -1.60 -9.16
CA SER A 78 13.53 -2.05 -10.55
C SER A 78 15.02 -2.22 -10.83
N GLN A 79 15.40 -2.91 -11.91
CA GLN A 79 16.79 -2.99 -12.39
C GLN A 79 17.82 -3.45 -11.33
N ASN A 80 17.41 -4.31 -10.40
CA ASN A 80 18.21 -4.76 -9.24
C ASN A 80 18.53 -3.63 -8.24
N GLU A 81 17.77 -2.56 -8.23
CA GLU A 81 17.92 -1.44 -7.30
C GLU A 81 16.62 -1.17 -6.56
N VAL A 82 16.75 -0.71 -5.32
CA VAL A 82 15.66 -0.16 -4.50
C VAL A 82 16.06 1.25 -4.09
N TYR A 83 15.20 2.22 -4.33
CA TYR A 83 15.53 3.62 -4.14
C TYR A 83 14.36 4.42 -3.57
N PRO A 84 14.65 5.46 -2.75
CA PRO A 84 13.61 6.35 -2.24
C PRO A 84 13.04 7.23 -3.33
N LEU A 85 11.72 7.43 -3.32
CA LEU A 85 10.99 8.21 -4.34
C LEU A 85 10.64 9.63 -3.89
N LEU A 86 10.55 9.89 -2.59
CA LEU A 86 10.18 11.22 -2.08
C LEU A 86 11.38 12.14 -1.92
N HIS A 87 12.50 11.62 -1.45
CA HIS A 87 13.70 12.42 -1.20
C HIS A 87 14.97 11.58 -1.40
N PRO A 88 15.93 12.02 -2.25
CA PRO A 88 17.10 11.20 -2.58
C PRO A 88 18.08 10.99 -1.42
N GLY A 89 18.00 11.80 -0.37
CA GLY A 89 18.91 11.75 0.79
C GLY A 89 18.31 11.18 2.06
N ALA A 90 17.03 10.78 2.06
CA ALA A 90 16.37 10.22 3.23
C ALA A 90 15.32 9.17 2.81
N VAL A 91 15.41 7.99 3.41
CA VAL A 91 14.49 6.88 3.11
C VAL A 91 13.19 7.03 3.90
N VAL A 92 13.29 7.34 5.19
CA VAL A 92 12.16 7.58 6.08
C VAL A 92 12.05 9.07 6.38
N LEU A 93 10.88 9.64 6.21
CA LEU A 93 10.58 11.05 6.44
C LEU A 93 9.42 11.17 7.44
N PRO A 94 9.43 12.17 8.34
CA PRO A 94 8.20 12.53 9.03
C PRO A 94 7.20 13.07 8.01
N ILE A 95 5.92 12.74 8.17
CA ILE A 95 4.86 13.17 7.24
C ILE A 95 4.81 14.69 7.07
N THR A 96 5.18 15.42 8.10
CA THR A 96 5.24 16.90 8.11
C THR A 96 6.34 17.48 7.23
N ALA A 97 7.31 16.67 6.77
CA ALA A 97 8.30 17.11 5.79
C ALA A 97 7.74 17.22 4.37
N LEU A 98 6.54 16.67 4.12
CA LEU A 98 5.91 16.69 2.82
C LEU A 98 5.08 17.96 2.62
N ASN A 99 5.41 18.73 1.59
CA ASN A 99 4.71 19.96 1.26
C ASN A 99 3.69 19.73 0.15
N ARG A 100 2.41 19.60 0.54
CA ARG A 100 1.30 19.37 -0.40
C ARG A 100 1.11 20.53 -1.37
N ASP A 101 1.31 21.77 -0.94
CA ASP A 101 1.09 22.94 -1.78
C ASP A 101 2.15 23.09 -2.88
N ALA A 102 3.38 22.66 -2.59
CA ALA A 102 4.46 22.63 -3.57
C ALA A 102 4.37 21.43 -4.54
N THR A 103 3.53 20.44 -4.25
CA THR A 103 3.39 19.22 -5.06
C THR A 103 2.47 19.50 -6.25
N PRO A 104 2.93 19.27 -7.50
CA PRO A 104 2.10 19.45 -8.69
C PRO A 104 0.89 18.53 -8.67
N HIS A 105 -0.14 18.87 -9.41
CA HIS A 105 -1.31 18.03 -9.60
C HIS A 105 -1.60 17.87 -11.09
N TYR A 106 -2.24 16.76 -11.40
CA TYR A 106 -2.76 16.49 -12.74
C TYR A 106 -4.21 16.03 -12.65
N THR A 107 -4.93 16.20 -13.75
CA THR A 107 -6.32 15.78 -13.86
C THR A 107 -6.38 14.44 -14.57
N ARG A 108 -7.11 13.49 -14.01
CA ARG A 108 -7.40 12.21 -14.66
C ARG A 108 -8.90 11.95 -14.72
N ALA A 109 -9.33 11.14 -15.67
CA ALA A 109 -10.66 10.57 -15.66
C ALA A 109 -10.70 9.36 -14.73
N ALA A 110 -11.64 9.35 -13.81
CA ALA A 110 -11.93 8.23 -12.94
C ALA A 110 -13.37 7.74 -13.19
N VAL A 111 -13.57 6.43 -13.02
CA VAL A 111 -14.90 5.84 -13.14
C VAL A 111 -15.32 5.33 -11.77
N TYR A 112 -16.38 5.88 -11.24
CA TYR A 112 -17.03 5.42 -10.02
C TYR A 112 -18.25 4.57 -10.36
N ILE A 113 -18.57 3.62 -9.52
CA ILE A 113 -19.86 2.94 -9.55
C ILE A 113 -20.74 3.65 -8.54
N ASN A 114 -21.79 4.31 -9.02
CA ASN A 114 -22.74 5.01 -8.16
C ASN A 114 -23.64 4.04 -7.38
N SER A 115 -24.48 4.55 -6.51
CA SER A 115 -25.43 3.78 -5.70
C SER A 115 -26.45 2.96 -6.50
N GLN A 116 -26.61 3.28 -7.78
CA GLN A 116 -27.50 2.57 -8.72
C GLN A 116 -26.74 1.53 -9.57
N ASN A 117 -25.48 1.24 -9.23
CA ASN A 117 -24.59 0.33 -9.95
C ASN A 117 -24.26 0.75 -11.40
N HIS A 118 -24.37 2.06 -11.70
CA HIS A 118 -23.98 2.62 -12.98
C HIS A 118 -22.59 3.28 -12.93
N PRO A 119 -21.79 3.18 -14.02
CA PRO A 119 -20.52 3.88 -14.11
C PRO A 119 -20.73 5.39 -14.26
N GLU A 120 -20.08 6.16 -13.42
CA GLU A 120 -20.06 7.61 -13.47
C GLU A 120 -18.63 8.10 -13.72
N PHE A 121 -18.48 8.99 -14.70
CA PHE A 121 -17.18 9.55 -15.04
C PHE A 121 -16.97 10.86 -14.28
N VAL A 122 -15.87 10.92 -13.53
CA VAL A 122 -15.50 12.09 -12.76
C VAL A 122 -14.08 12.50 -13.14
N LEU A 123 -13.84 13.80 -13.28
CA LEU A 123 -12.48 14.33 -13.41
C LEU A 123 -11.94 14.60 -12.01
N GLU A 124 -10.86 13.90 -11.67
CA GLU A 124 -10.18 14.07 -10.39
C GLU A 124 -8.87 14.81 -10.55
N SER A 125 -8.62 15.72 -9.64
CA SER A 125 -7.29 16.33 -9.47
C SER A 125 -6.51 15.55 -8.43
N ILE A 126 -5.38 14.96 -8.84
CA ILE A 126 -4.51 14.15 -7.99
C ILE A 126 -3.16 14.83 -7.85
N LYS A 127 -2.65 14.90 -6.62
CA LYS A 127 -1.28 15.35 -6.39
C LYS A 127 -0.28 14.32 -6.91
N GLU A 128 0.73 14.76 -7.67
CA GLU A 128 1.76 13.88 -8.24
C GLU A 128 2.94 13.74 -7.27
N TRP A 129 2.77 12.92 -6.24
CA TRP A 129 3.84 12.59 -5.29
C TRP A 129 4.89 11.66 -5.89
N VAL A 130 4.45 10.75 -6.75
CA VAL A 130 5.28 9.75 -7.41
C VAL A 130 5.06 9.81 -8.92
N LYS A 131 6.17 9.90 -9.67
CA LYS A 131 6.14 9.85 -11.14
C LYS A 131 6.13 8.40 -11.63
N PRO A 132 5.38 8.09 -12.70
CA PRO A 132 5.43 6.78 -13.35
C PRO A 132 6.84 6.48 -13.84
N ARG A 133 7.35 5.29 -13.51
CA ARG A 133 8.62 4.76 -13.99
C ARG A 133 8.47 3.29 -14.30
N THR A 134 9.27 2.80 -15.24
CA THR A 134 9.30 1.37 -15.58
C THR A 134 10.62 1.02 -16.26
N GLY A 135 11.11 -0.20 -16.00
CA GLY A 135 12.29 -0.77 -16.65
C GLY A 135 12.97 -1.85 -15.84
N GLY A 136 13.61 -2.79 -16.52
CA GLY A 136 14.42 -3.84 -15.92
C GLY A 136 13.66 -4.94 -15.17
N SER A 137 14.38 -5.63 -14.31
CA SER A 137 13.88 -6.75 -13.49
C SER A 137 13.16 -6.29 -12.21
N THR A 138 12.56 -7.25 -11.52
CA THR A 138 11.84 -7.06 -10.24
C THR A 138 12.71 -7.58 -9.08
N PRO A 139 13.47 -6.73 -8.36
CA PRO A 139 14.34 -7.17 -7.25
C PRO A 139 13.53 -7.33 -5.95
N ILE A 140 12.52 -8.19 -5.93
CA ILE A 140 11.59 -8.33 -4.80
C ILE A 140 12.28 -8.78 -3.51
N THR A 141 13.27 -9.67 -3.61
CA THR A 141 14.02 -10.16 -2.44
C THR A 141 14.82 -9.03 -1.78
N ASP A 142 15.51 -8.21 -2.59
CA ASP A 142 16.29 -7.07 -2.07
C ASP A 142 15.35 -6.00 -1.50
N THR A 143 14.19 -5.82 -2.12
CA THR A 143 13.13 -4.92 -1.62
C THR A 143 12.67 -5.36 -0.23
N VAL A 144 12.38 -6.64 -0.03
CA VAL A 144 11.96 -7.18 1.27
C VAL A 144 13.07 -7.03 2.32
N ASN A 145 14.35 -7.23 1.95
CA ASN A 145 15.46 -7.02 2.85
C ASN A 145 15.57 -5.57 3.32
N ILE A 146 15.54 -4.61 2.37
CA ILE A 146 15.62 -3.18 2.69
C ILE A 146 14.43 -2.73 3.54
N ILE A 147 13.22 -3.18 3.22
CA ILE A 147 12.04 -2.91 4.04
C ILE A 147 12.21 -3.50 5.45
N SER A 148 12.76 -4.71 5.57
CA SER A 148 13.01 -5.35 6.87
C SER A 148 13.99 -4.54 7.73
N ASP A 149 15.05 -4.00 7.12
CA ASP A 149 16.01 -3.15 7.81
C ASP A 149 15.37 -1.86 8.30
N ILE A 150 14.57 -1.19 7.45
CA ILE A 150 13.83 0.03 7.81
C ILE A 150 12.88 -0.24 8.98
N VAL A 151 12.09 -1.30 8.89
CA VAL A 151 11.11 -1.69 9.92
C VAL A 151 11.81 -2.02 11.23
N ASN A 152 12.89 -2.79 11.16
CA ASN A 152 13.65 -3.17 12.34
C ASN A 152 14.30 -1.97 13.04
N GLU A 153 14.91 -1.06 12.28
CA GLU A 153 15.48 0.18 12.81
C GLU A 153 14.40 1.03 13.48
N TRP A 154 13.26 1.23 12.82
CA TRP A 154 12.16 2.04 13.34
C TRP A 154 11.54 1.43 14.61
N CYS A 155 11.27 0.13 14.63
CA CYS A 155 10.70 -0.58 15.78
C CYS A 155 11.69 -0.68 16.97
N SER A 156 12.99 -0.70 16.69
CA SER A 156 14.04 -0.74 17.74
C SER A 156 14.20 0.59 18.48
N ASN A 157 13.71 1.68 17.92
CA ASN A 157 13.69 2.97 18.61
C ASN A 157 12.72 2.94 19.79
N SER A 158 13.22 3.26 20.98
CA SER A 158 12.42 3.25 22.22
C SER A 158 11.19 4.14 22.17
N ALA A 159 11.22 5.23 21.39
CA ALA A 159 10.08 6.13 21.18
C ALA A 159 8.94 5.47 20.40
N ASN A 160 9.22 4.40 19.65
CA ASN A 160 8.24 3.75 18.78
C ASN A 160 7.75 2.39 19.33
N GLN A 161 8.28 1.92 20.47
CA GLN A 161 7.96 0.58 20.99
C GLN A 161 6.47 0.39 21.31
N ASP A 162 5.78 1.45 21.75
CA ASP A 162 4.35 1.40 22.07
C ASP A 162 3.47 1.97 20.95
N SER A 163 4.05 2.27 19.80
CA SER A 163 3.37 2.78 18.63
C SER A 163 2.54 1.71 17.91
N PHE A 164 1.67 2.13 17.01
CA PHE A 164 1.03 1.21 16.08
C PHE A 164 2.10 0.55 15.19
N PRO A 165 2.00 -0.77 14.92
CA PRO A 165 3.02 -1.45 14.14
C PRO A 165 3.10 -0.92 12.70
N PRO A 166 4.25 -1.07 12.02
CA PRO A 166 4.42 -0.65 10.64
C PRO A 166 3.39 -1.25 9.70
N ILE A 167 2.97 -0.44 8.71
CA ILE A 167 2.06 -0.85 7.64
C ILE A 167 2.80 -0.69 6.31
N ILE A 168 2.87 -1.78 5.55
CA ILE A 168 3.52 -1.83 4.25
C ILE A 168 2.45 -2.02 3.19
N PHE A 169 2.42 -1.14 2.19
CA PHE A 169 1.67 -1.28 0.95
C PHE A 169 2.64 -1.63 -0.18
N ASN A 170 2.55 -2.83 -0.69
CA ASN A 170 3.30 -3.25 -1.86
C ASN A 170 2.40 -3.21 -3.10
N ILE A 171 2.75 -2.38 -4.07
CA ILE A 171 2.00 -2.17 -5.31
C ILE A 171 2.81 -2.80 -6.44
N THR A 172 2.30 -3.88 -7.03
CA THR A 172 3.01 -4.68 -8.03
C THR A 172 2.07 -5.24 -9.09
N ASP A 173 2.58 -5.65 -10.23
CA ASP A 173 1.89 -6.52 -11.18
C ASP A 173 2.50 -7.94 -11.20
N SER A 174 3.47 -8.19 -10.34
CA SER A 174 4.14 -9.47 -10.25
C SER A 174 3.27 -10.50 -9.54
N ILE A 175 2.83 -11.48 -10.30
CA ILE A 175 2.08 -12.65 -9.85
C ILE A 175 2.84 -13.95 -10.14
N ASP A 176 4.07 -13.86 -10.66
CA ASP A 176 4.87 -15.02 -11.03
C ASP A 176 5.30 -15.80 -9.77
N GLU A 177 4.78 -17.02 -9.64
CA GLU A 177 5.12 -17.92 -8.54
C GLU A 177 6.62 -18.20 -8.45
N SER A 178 7.34 -18.13 -9.57
CA SER A 178 8.80 -18.36 -9.61
C SER A 178 9.57 -17.31 -8.81
N GLU A 179 9.02 -16.13 -8.63
CA GLU A 179 9.59 -15.06 -7.79
C GLU A 179 9.36 -15.32 -6.30
N TYR A 180 8.24 -15.97 -5.93
CA TYR A 180 7.89 -16.30 -4.55
C TYR A 180 8.49 -17.65 -4.12
N THR A 181 9.80 -17.74 -4.21
CA THR A 181 10.54 -18.92 -3.72
C THR A 181 10.41 -19.11 -2.22
N GLY A 182 10.75 -20.31 -1.73
CA GLY A 182 10.73 -20.61 -0.28
C GLY A 182 11.51 -19.58 0.53
N SER A 183 12.66 -19.13 0.03
CA SER A 183 13.50 -18.12 0.71
C SER A 183 12.86 -16.74 0.79
N LEU A 184 12.12 -16.30 -0.23
CA LEU A 184 11.38 -15.03 -0.20
C LEU A 184 10.21 -15.11 0.78
N ILE A 185 9.48 -16.22 0.77
CA ILE A 185 8.37 -16.44 1.71
C ILE A 185 8.88 -16.42 3.15
N GLU A 186 10.01 -17.09 3.44
CA GLU A 186 10.62 -17.05 4.77
C GLU A 186 11.01 -15.64 5.19
N ARG A 187 11.58 -14.82 4.29
CA ARG A 187 11.92 -13.42 4.57
C ARG A 187 10.70 -12.56 4.84
N LEU A 188 9.62 -12.76 4.09
CA LEU A 188 8.35 -12.07 4.32
C LEU A 188 7.73 -12.47 5.67
N GLU A 189 7.84 -13.74 6.08
CA GLU A 189 7.40 -14.16 7.42
C GLU A 189 8.28 -13.53 8.53
N LEU A 190 9.59 -13.43 8.32
CA LEU A 190 10.48 -12.75 9.26
C LEU A 190 10.13 -11.26 9.36
N LEU A 191 9.93 -10.57 8.23
CA LEU A 191 9.48 -9.18 8.20
C LEU A 191 8.16 -8.99 8.97
N LYS A 192 7.17 -9.83 8.70
CA LYS A 192 5.87 -9.79 9.40
C LYS A 192 5.99 -10.06 10.91
N ASN A 193 7.06 -10.69 11.36
CA ASN A 193 7.31 -10.94 12.77
C ASN A 193 7.97 -9.76 13.51
N ILE A 194 8.55 -8.79 12.81
CA ILE A 194 9.01 -7.54 13.41
C ILE A 194 7.79 -6.71 13.79
N GLY A 195 7.84 -5.98 14.90
CA GLY A 195 6.71 -5.15 15.30
C GLY A 195 6.98 -4.35 16.56
N THR A 196 5.93 -3.80 17.10
CA THR A 196 5.88 -3.03 18.35
C THR A 196 5.18 -3.84 19.45
N ASN A 197 5.11 -3.31 20.67
CA ASN A 197 4.32 -3.90 21.75
C ASN A 197 2.82 -4.00 21.39
N ASN A 198 2.34 -3.20 20.43
CA ASN A 198 0.95 -3.18 20.00
C ASN A 198 0.60 -4.23 18.94
N GLY A 199 1.57 -4.66 18.13
CA GLY A 199 1.33 -5.66 17.10
C GLY A 199 2.53 -5.92 16.20
N ARG A 200 2.32 -6.76 15.20
CA ARG A 200 3.30 -7.12 14.18
C ARG A 200 3.10 -6.30 12.91
N THR A 201 4.16 -6.15 12.12
CA THR A 201 4.13 -5.49 10.82
C THR A 201 3.04 -6.08 9.92
N LEU A 202 2.28 -5.19 9.29
CA LEU A 202 1.21 -5.56 8.36
C LEU A 202 1.67 -5.34 6.92
N VAL A 203 1.53 -6.38 6.09
CA VAL A 203 1.86 -6.33 4.65
C VAL A 203 0.57 -6.43 3.86
N PHE A 204 0.23 -5.35 3.17
CA PHE A 204 -0.88 -5.23 2.22
C PHE A 204 -0.32 -5.31 0.80
N ASN A 205 -0.78 -6.26 0.01
CA ASN A 205 -0.44 -6.36 -1.40
C ASN A 205 -1.57 -5.81 -2.27
N ILE A 206 -1.21 -4.96 -3.22
CA ILE A 206 -2.08 -4.36 -4.22
C ILE A 206 -1.57 -4.80 -5.57
N CYS A 207 -2.24 -5.77 -6.17
CA CYS A 207 -1.85 -6.30 -7.46
C CYS A 207 -2.63 -5.64 -8.59
N ILE A 208 -1.90 -5.08 -9.54
CA ILE A 208 -2.41 -4.41 -10.73
C ILE A 208 -2.19 -5.33 -11.92
N ASP A 209 -3.19 -6.10 -12.30
CA ASP A 209 -3.15 -6.89 -13.52
C ASP A 209 -4.07 -6.31 -14.60
N ALA A 210 -3.76 -6.61 -15.85
CA ALA A 210 -4.43 -6.05 -17.02
C ALA A 210 -5.56 -6.92 -17.54
N ASN A 211 -5.81 -8.11 -16.97
CA ASN A 211 -6.81 -9.01 -17.50
C ASN A 211 -8.22 -8.62 -17.02
N PRO A 212 -9.08 -8.00 -17.88
CA PRO A 212 -10.41 -7.56 -17.48
C PRO A 212 -11.41 -8.71 -17.26
N ILE A 213 -11.02 -9.94 -17.60
CA ILE A 213 -11.89 -11.14 -17.60
C ILE A 213 -11.67 -11.95 -16.32
N GLU A 214 -10.56 -11.74 -15.62
CA GLU A 214 -10.22 -12.50 -14.43
C GLU A 214 -10.93 -12.01 -13.18
N ASP A 215 -10.96 -12.91 -12.20
CA ASP A 215 -11.56 -12.70 -10.91
C ASP A 215 -10.98 -11.49 -10.19
N ARG A 216 -11.80 -10.81 -9.40
CA ARG A 216 -11.39 -9.73 -8.54
C ARG A 216 -11.41 -10.23 -7.12
N PHE A 217 -10.31 -10.03 -6.42
CA PHE A 217 -10.24 -10.38 -5.01
C PHE A 217 -10.05 -9.13 -4.15
N TYR A 218 -10.95 -8.98 -3.19
CA TYR A 218 -10.85 -7.97 -2.14
C TYR A 218 -10.83 -8.70 -0.81
N PHE A 219 -9.71 -8.66 -0.12
CA PHE A 219 -9.57 -9.30 1.17
C PHE A 219 -10.11 -10.74 1.20
N PRO A 220 -9.62 -11.61 0.28
CA PRO A 220 -10.08 -12.99 0.22
C PRO A 220 -9.55 -13.79 1.41
N ARG A 221 -10.20 -14.87 1.75
CA ARG A 221 -9.57 -15.94 2.51
C ARG A 221 -8.63 -16.70 1.58
N LEU A 222 -7.55 -17.27 2.12
CA LEU A 222 -6.61 -18.01 1.29
C LEU A 222 -7.26 -19.24 0.62
N GLU A 223 -8.19 -19.88 1.30
CA GLU A 223 -8.95 -21.03 0.81
C GLU A 223 -9.92 -20.70 -0.35
N ASP A 224 -10.30 -19.42 -0.49
CA ASP A 224 -11.16 -18.96 -1.58
C ASP A 224 -10.37 -18.80 -2.91
N ILE A 225 -9.03 -18.88 -2.86
CA ILE A 225 -8.16 -18.77 -4.02
C ILE A 225 -7.61 -20.16 -4.36
N PRO A 226 -7.86 -20.69 -5.56
CA PRO A 226 -7.25 -21.96 -5.99
C PRO A 226 -5.72 -21.89 -5.90
N GLU A 227 -5.07 -22.94 -5.41
CA GLU A 227 -3.59 -22.98 -5.31
C GLU A 227 -2.89 -22.81 -6.67
N ALA A 228 -3.54 -23.23 -7.75
CA ALA A 228 -3.04 -23.04 -9.11
C ALA A 228 -3.26 -21.60 -9.66
N HIS A 229 -3.94 -20.71 -8.91
CA HIS A 229 -4.17 -19.34 -9.34
C HIS A 229 -2.88 -18.53 -9.16
N PRO A 230 -2.42 -17.74 -10.15
CA PRO A 230 -1.16 -17.01 -10.07
C PRO A 230 -1.06 -16.07 -8.84
N ILE A 231 -2.19 -15.54 -8.37
CA ILE A 231 -2.24 -14.65 -7.20
C ILE A 231 -2.03 -15.37 -5.86
N TYR A 232 -2.06 -16.72 -5.82
CA TYR A 232 -2.05 -17.50 -4.57
C TYR A 232 -0.81 -17.24 -3.73
N ALA A 233 0.38 -17.21 -4.36
CA ALA A 233 1.64 -16.93 -3.67
C ALA A 233 1.65 -15.53 -3.04
N LEU A 234 1.16 -14.52 -3.76
CA LEU A 234 1.03 -13.15 -3.24
C LEU A 234 0.01 -13.06 -2.11
N ALA A 235 -1.13 -13.76 -2.23
CA ALA A 235 -2.13 -13.84 -1.16
C ALA A 235 -1.56 -14.48 0.10
N ARG A 236 -0.81 -15.57 -0.03
CA ARG A 236 -0.13 -16.26 1.08
C ARG A 236 0.90 -15.35 1.76
N SER A 237 1.60 -14.52 1.01
CA SER A 237 2.58 -13.58 1.54
C SER A 237 1.96 -12.39 2.28
N SER A 238 0.70 -12.05 1.98
CA SER A 238 -0.03 -10.96 2.64
C SER A 238 -0.32 -11.28 4.10
N SER A 239 -0.40 -10.26 4.94
CA SER A 239 -0.85 -10.40 6.33
C SER A 239 -2.32 -10.81 6.41
N THR A 240 -2.72 -11.46 7.50
CA THR A 240 -4.13 -11.55 7.86
C THR A 240 -4.63 -10.21 8.38
N ILE A 241 -5.92 -9.93 8.22
CA ILE A 241 -6.52 -8.66 8.61
C ILE A 241 -6.75 -8.64 10.14
N PRO A 242 -6.19 -7.67 10.89
CA PRO A 242 -6.54 -7.49 12.29
C PRO A 242 -8.03 -7.20 12.50
N GLU A 243 -8.58 -7.61 13.65
CA GLU A 243 -10.00 -7.46 13.95
C GLU A 243 -10.52 -6.03 13.76
N ARG A 244 -9.73 -5.02 14.15
CA ARG A 244 -10.11 -3.61 13.97
C ARG A 244 -10.29 -3.19 12.51
N PHE A 245 -9.70 -3.91 11.56
CA PHE A 245 -9.83 -3.61 10.12
C PHE A 245 -10.95 -4.40 9.44
N VAL A 246 -11.53 -5.39 10.11
CA VAL A 246 -12.64 -6.19 9.56
C VAL A 246 -13.85 -5.33 9.18
N PRO A 247 -14.34 -4.39 9.99
CA PRO A 247 -15.48 -3.56 9.62
C PRO A 247 -15.27 -2.79 8.32
N TRP A 248 -14.04 -2.36 8.09
CA TRP A 248 -13.67 -1.68 6.86
C TRP A 248 -13.54 -2.65 5.68
N ALA A 249 -12.86 -3.78 5.86
CA ALA A 249 -12.74 -4.79 4.80
C ALA A 249 -14.11 -5.24 4.30
N LYS A 250 -15.14 -5.23 5.18
CA LYS A 250 -16.54 -5.55 4.84
C LYS A 250 -17.21 -4.55 3.87
N ILE A 251 -16.67 -3.36 3.72
CA ILE A 251 -17.14 -2.42 2.69
C ILE A 251 -16.88 -2.99 1.28
N PHE A 252 -15.82 -3.77 1.12
CA PHE A 252 -15.38 -4.35 -0.16
C PHE A 252 -15.70 -5.83 -0.30
N ASN A 253 -15.64 -6.54 0.81
CA ASN A 253 -15.99 -7.95 0.91
C ASN A 253 -16.89 -8.14 2.15
N PRO A 254 -18.22 -8.21 1.99
CA PRO A 254 -19.16 -8.38 3.11
C PRO A 254 -18.86 -9.58 4.00
N GLU A 255 -18.20 -10.61 3.46
CA GLU A 255 -17.83 -11.84 4.17
C GLU A 255 -16.45 -11.75 4.85
N ALA A 256 -15.82 -10.56 4.85
CA ALA A 256 -14.49 -10.40 5.43
C ALA A 256 -14.46 -10.74 6.93
N THR A 257 -13.42 -11.47 7.32
CA THR A 257 -13.11 -11.88 8.69
C THR A 257 -11.61 -11.66 8.96
N THR A 258 -11.17 -11.96 10.17
CA THR A 258 -9.74 -11.91 10.53
C THR A 258 -8.88 -12.97 9.82
N GLU A 259 -9.48 -13.94 9.13
CA GLU A 259 -8.78 -14.96 8.34
C GLU A 259 -8.48 -14.47 6.92
N CYS A 260 -9.11 -13.37 6.51
CA CYS A 260 -8.89 -12.76 5.20
C CYS A 260 -7.47 -12.18 5.07
N ARG A 261 -6.97 -12.21 3.85
CA ARG A 261 -5.66 -11.67 3.51
C ARG A 261 -5.75 -10.19 3.16
N ALA A 262 -4.74 -9.44 3.55
CA ALA A 262 -4.57 -8.03 3.19
C ALA A 262 -4.11 -7.94 1.71
N LEU A 263 -4.98 -8.35 0.81
CA LEU A 263 -4.76 -8.42 -0.62
C LEU A 263 -5.91 -7.75 -1.37
N CYS A 264 -5.55 -6.94 -2.36
CA CYS A 264 -6.47 -6.43 -3.38
C CYS A 264 -5.90 -6.78 -4.76
N TYR A 265 -6.67 -7.51 -5.56
CA TYR A 265 -6.31 -7.93 -6.92
C TYR A 265 -7.32 -7.41 -7.91
N ASN A 266 -6.83 -6.80 -8.99
CA ASN A 266 -7.65 -6.20 -10.06
C ASN A 266 -8.74 -5.24 -9.55
N SER A 267 -8.48 -4.60 -8.42
CA SER A 267 -9.45 -3.73 -7.75
C SER A 267 -9.55 -2.34 -8.39
N ALA A 268 -10.69 -1.68 -8.19
CA ALA A 268 -10.82 -0.26 -8.51
C ALA A 268 -9.98 0.54 -7.50
N ILE A 269 -8.94 1.16 -8.00
CA ILE A 269 -7.85 1.80 -7.27
C ILE A 269 -8.33 2.82 -6.24
N LEU A 270 -9.38 3.55 -6.54
CA LEU A 270 -9.94 4.59 -5.66
C LEU A 270 -10.66 4.03 -4.43
N GLN A 271 -11.00 2.75 -4.43
CA GLN A 271 -11.60 2.08 -3.28
C GLN A 271 -10.58 1.73 -2.19
N LEU A 272 -9.28 1.92 -2.46
CA LEU A 272 -8.20 1.67 -1.49
C LEU A 272 -7.87 2.91 -0.63
N ILE A 273 -8.30 4.10 -1.05
CA ILE A 273 -8.10 5.33 -0.27
C ILE A 273 -8.71 5.24 1.14
N PRO A 274 -9.90 4.67 1.35
CA PRO A 274 -10.42 4.41 2.68
C PRO A 274 -9.56 3.49 3.56
N LEU A 275 -8.57 2.76 2.99
CA LEU A 275 -7.59 1.98 3.77
C LEU A 275 -6.88 2.84 4.81
N LEU A 276 -6.59 4.08 4.49
CA LEU A 276 -5.86 4.99 5.36
C LEU A 276 -6.74 5.58 6.46
N ASN A 277 -8.04 5.71 6.22
CA ASN A 277 -9.00 6.18 7.23
C ASN A 277 -9.18 5.22 8.42
N ILE A 278 -8.64 3.99 8.33
CA ILE A 278 -8.77 2.99 9.39
C ILE A 278 -7.74 3.17 10.48
N SER A 279 -6.56 3.64 10.11
CA SER A 279 -5.44 3.79 11.05
C SER A 279 -5.50 5.10 11.83
N VAL A 280 -6.31 6.06 11.40
CA VAL A 280 -6.35 7.42 11.97
C VAL A 280 -7.78 7.77 12.39
N ASN A 281 -8.32 7.05 13.37
CA ASN A 281 -9.51 7.50 14.07
C ASN A 281 -9.07 8.48 15.17
N TRP A 282 -9.39 9.73 14.96
CA TRP A 282 -9.23 10.83 15.92
C TRP A 282 -10.23 10.75 17.06
#